data_aa30adef5a1a343f8db5c3321170546e
#
_entry.id   aa30adef5a1a343f8db5c3321170546e
#
_cell.length_a   1.000
_cell.length_b   1.000
_cell.length_c   1.000
_cell.angle_alpha   90.00
_cell.angle_beta   90.00
_cell.angle_gamma   90.00
#
_symmetry.space_group_name_H-M   'P 1'
#
loop_
_entity.id
_entity.type
_entity.pdbx_description
1 polymer ?
#
loop_
_entity_poly.entity_id
_entity_poly.type
_entity_poly.pdbx_seq_one_letter_code
_entity_poly.pdbx_strand_id
1 'polypeptide(L)'
;MKITVLGTGDAIGTPKVGCSCPRCSYALANGIQRLRTSFLVDHEDKTILIDSSPDLRQQLLAHGSPHIDAVIWSHGHYDHFMGFGEFYRVQAMPAVYAAPRILEYCGGIFRFLGFSGHAVEPFCPLDLFGLTMTLVPVNHPPAETYGLVLTDDKVKVAFTSDSNANIPSDSLALFKGADLFFVDALVPPSIHIDKHMNYREACTLSAGLKVKDFRCVHMSHNIPWDLPNIGRDGEIFCF
;
A
#
# COMPACT_ATOMS: atom_id res chain seq x y z
N MET A 1 0.94 10.46 14.49
CA MET A 1 0.53 9.50 13.43
C MET A 1 1.17 8.14 13.71
N LYS A 2 0.40 7.02 13.52
CA LYS A 2 0.93 5.65 13.62
C LYS A 2 0.62 4.91 12.33
N ILE A 3 1.61 4.22 11.75
CA ILE A 3 1.44 3.40 10.55
C ILE A 3 1.62 1.94 10.94
N THR A 4 0.67 1.08 10.59
CA THR A 4 0.78 -0.38 10.72
C THR A 4 0.78 -1.01 9.34
N VAL A 5 1.80 -1.80 9.03
CA VAL A 5 1.91 -2.54 7.77
C VAL A 5 1.07 -3.81 7.89
N LEU A 6 -0.04 -3.90 7.19
CA LEU A 6 -0.93 -5.07 7.23
C LEU A 6 -0.48 -6.20 6.32
N GLY A 7 0.22 -5.86 5.26
CA GLY A 7 0.77 -6.81 4.31
C GLY A 7 1.84 -6.19 3.44
N THR A 8 2.79 -7.00 3.01
CA THR A 8 3.98 -6.58 2.25
C THR A 8 4.16 -7.37 0.96
N GLY A 9 3.25 -8.29 0.65
CA GLY A 9 3.29 -9.17 -0.51
C GLY A 9 2.61 -8.58 -1.73
N ASP A 10 2.96 -9.15 -2.87
CA ASP A 10 2.35 -8.90 -4.17
C ASP A 10 0.95 -9.53 -4.30
N ALA A 11 0.35 -9.42 -5.48
CA ALA A 11 -0.97 -9.97 -5.80
C ALA A 11 -1.15 -11.46 -5.44
N ILE A 12 -0.07 -12.21 -5.37
CA ILE A 12 -0.11 -13.66 -5.09
C ILE A 12 0.07 -13.94 -3.59
N GLY A 13 0.79 -13.07 -2.88
CA GLY A 13 1.23 -13.29 -1.52
C GLY A 13 2.34 -14.34 -1.37
N THR A 14 2.90 -14.45 -0.17
CA THR A 14 3.93 -15.46 0.15
C THR A 14 3.58 -16.13 1.47
N PRO A 15 3.53 -17.48 1.57
CA PRO A 15 3.87 -18.46 0.54
C PRO A 15 2.87 -18.46 -0.62
N LYS A 16 3.38 -18.67 -1.83
CA LYS A 16 2.57 -18.79 -3.03
C LYS A 16 1.90 -20.16 -3.10
N VAL A 17 0.61 -20.19 -3.39
CA VAL A 17 -0.16 -21.44 -3.55
C VAL A 17 0.49 -22.35 -4.58
N GLY A 18 0.70 -23.62 -4.20
CA GLY A 18 1.30 -24.65 -5.07
C GLY A 18 2.81 -24.51 -5.27
N CYS A 19 3.49 -23.58 -4.59
CA CYS A 19 4.93 -23.36 -4.75
C CYS A 19 5.74 -24.07 -3.68
N SER A 20 6.72 -24.87 -4.10
CA SER A 20 7.67 -25.58 -3.23
C SER A 20 9.08 -25.00 -3.24
N CYS A 21 9.26 -23.74 -3.69
CA CYS A 21 10.57 -23.11 -3.67
C CYS A 21 11.08 -22.92 -2.21
N PRO A 22 12.41 -22.81 -2.01
CA PRO A 22 12.97 -22.71 -0.67
C PRO A 22 12.34 -21.63 0.21
N ARG A 23 11.96 -20.46 -0.37
CA ARG A 23 11.37 -19.35 0.37
C ARG A 23 9.93 -19.62 0.81
N CYS A 24 9.13 -20.23 -0.07
CA CYS A 24 7.76 -20.62 0.27
C CYS A 24 7.76 -21.79 1.28
N SER A 25 8.65 -22.77 1.11
CA SER A 25 8.79 -23.87 2.07
C SER A 25 9.27 -23.37 3.43
N TYR A 26 10.21 -22.42 3.47
CA TYR A 26 10.65 -21.77 4.71
C TYR A 26 9.50 -21.01 5.38
N ALA A 27 8.72 -20.26 4.61
CA ALA A 27 7.57 -19.52 5.12
C ALA A 27 6.53 -20.45 5.77
N LEU A 28 6.18 -21.54 5.10
CA LEU A 28 5.26 -22.54 5.64
C LEU A 28 5.79 -23.20 6.92
N ALA A 29 7.07 -23.58 6.95
CA ALA A 29 7.69 -24.25 8.09
C ALA A 29 7.81 -23.33 9.34
N ASN A 30 7.90 -22.02 9.14
CA ASN A 30 8.07 -21.03 10.23
C ASN A 30 6.79 -20.23 10.53
N GLY A 31 5.69 -20.49 9.84
CA GLY A 31 4.44 -19.74 10.06
C GLY A 31 4.54 -18.26 9.72
N ILE A 32 5.42 -17.88 8.80
CA ILE A 32 5.58 -16.50 8.33
C ILE A 32 4.98 -16.31 6.96
N GLN A 33 4.59 -15.09 6.64
CA GLN A 33 3.90 -14.77 5.40
C GLN A 33 4.17 -13.34 4.94
N ARG A 34 3.81 -13.05 3.70
CA ARG A 34 3.57 -11.71 3.18
C ARG A 34 2.15 -11.69 2.64
N LEU A 35 1.23 -11.11 3.36
CA LEU A 35 -0.13 -10.82 2.89
C LEU A 35 -0.08 -9.72 1.83
N ARG A 36 -1.14 -9.60 1.02
CA ARG A 36 -1.22 -8.54 0.00
C ARG A 36 -1.07 -7.17 0.63
N THR A 37 -0.39 -6.28 -0.07
CA THR A 37 -0.03 -4.96 0.45
C THR A 37 -1.25 -4.16 0.90
N SER A 38 -1.20 -3.67 2.12
CA SER A 38 -2.21 -2.80 2.73
C SER A 38 -1.64 -2.17 4.00
N PHE A 39 -2.16 -1.01 4.42
CA PHE A 39 -1.68 -0.31 5.61
C PHE A 39 -2.85 0.27 6.42
N LEU A 40 -2.68 0.34 7.75
CA LEU A 40 -3.49 1.18 8.62
C LEU A 40 -2.71 2.43 8.98
N VAL A 41 -3.41 3.54 9.00
CA VAL A 41 -2.93 4.83 9.48
C VAL A 41 -3.85 5.26 10.61
N ASP A 42 -3.33 5.23 11.83
CA ASP A 42 -4.02 5.76 13.00
C ASP A 42 -3.55 7.20 13.25
N HIS A 43 -4.48 8.13 13.29
CA HIS A 43 -4.24 9.52 13.61
C HIS A 43 -5.37 10.05 14.48
N GLU A 44 -5.01 10.60 15.66
CA GLU A 44 -5.98 10.97 16.69
C GLU A 44 -6.92 9.80 17.02
N ASP A 45 -8.23 9.97 16.85
CA ASP A 45 -9.27 8.95 17.09
C ASP A 45 -9.75 8.27 15.79
N LYS A 46 -9.03 8.45 14.68
CA LYS A 46 -9.40 7.97 13.35
C LYS A 46 -8.44 6.92 12.81
N THR A 47 -8.99 5.95 12.09
CA THR A 47 -8.23 4.92 11.40
C THR A 47 -8.55 4.92 9.91
N ILE A 48 -7.53 5.11 9.11
CA ILE A 48 -7.59 5.11 7.64
C ILE A 48 -6.94 3.82 7.13
N LEU A 49 -7.60 3.15 6.21
CA LEU A 49 -7.05 1.99 5.50
C LEU A 49 -6.54 2.44 4.13
N ILE A 50 -5.28 2.16 3.82
CA ILE A 50 -4.71 2.31 2.47
C ILE A 50 -4.75 0.95 1.80
N ASP A 51 -5.50 0.86 0.73
CA ASP A 51 -5.86 -0.34 -0.03
C ASP A 51 -6.53 -1.45 0.81
N SER A 52 -7.64 -1.92 0.34
CA SER A 52 -8.42 -3.00 0.96
C SER A 52 -8.13 -4.33 0.26
N SER A 53 -7.06 -4.99 0.65
CA SER A 53 -6.60 -6.23 0.02
C SER A 53 -7.57 -7.41 0.22
N PRO A 54 -7.52 -8.46 -0.59
CA PRO A 54 -8.30 -9.70 -0.38
C PRO A 54 -8.03 -10.38 0.98
N ASP A 55 -6.90 -10.07 1.62
CA ASP A 55 -6.54 -10.58 2.94
C ASP A 55 -7.10 -9.74 4.09
N LEU A 56 -7.92 -8.73 3.80
CA LEU A 56 -8.35 -7.69 4.76
C LEU A 56 -8.92 -8.28 6.05
N ARG A 57 -9.77 -9.30 5.97
CA ARG A 57 -10.32 -9.95 7.17
C ARG A 57 -9.22 -10.46 8.09
N GLN A 58 -8.25 -11.19 7.55
CA GLN A 58 -7.12 -11.72 8.33
C GLN A 58 -6.25 -10.58 8.88
N GLN A 59 -6.00 -9.57 8.07
CA GLN A 59 -5.23 -8.39 8.43
C GLN A 59 -5.85 -7.63 9.60
N LEU A 60 -7.14 -7.33 9.55
CA LEU A 60 -7.84 -6.61 10.63
C LEU A 60 -7.92 -7.46 11.91
N LEU A 61 -8.22 -8.76 11.82
CA LEU A 61 -8.26 -9.65 12.99
C LEU A 61 -6.90 -9.72 13.71
N ALA A 62 -5.80 -9.75 12.97
CA ALA A 62 -4.45 -9.76 13.55
C ALA A 62 -4.09 -8.47 14.29
N HIS A 63 -4.81 -7.36 14.01
CA HIS A 63 -4.55 -6.04 14.59
C HIS A 63 -5.70 -5.50 15.46
N GLY A 64 -6.46 -6.40 16.09
CA GLY A 64 -7.47 -6.05 17.09
C GLY A 64 -8.80 -5.57 16.51
N SER A 65 -9.04 -5.80 15.22
CA SER A 65 -10.31 -5.45 14.52
C SER A 65 -10.71 -3.98 14.71
N PRO A 66 -9.86 -3.01 14.33
CA PRO A 66 -10.18 -1.60 14.48
C PRO A 66 -11.39 -1.21 13.61
N HIS A 67 -12.13 -0.19 14.06
CA HIS A 67 -13.10 0.48 13.19
C HIS A 67 -12.36 1.26 12.11
N ILE A 68 -12.80 1.17 10.87
CA ILE A 68 -12.19 1.90 9.74
C ILE A 68 -13.09 3.08 9.37
N ASP A 69 -12.56 4.29 9.51
CA ASP A 69 -13.28 5.54 9.21
C ASP A 69 -13.25 5.88 7.72
N ALA A 70 -12.13 5.61 7.05
CA ALA A 70 -11.94 5.86 5.63
C ALA A 70 -11.06 4.81 4.96
N VAL A 71 -11.26 4.63 3.66
CA VAL A 71 -10.40 3.81 2.79
C VAL A 71 -9.85 4.68 1.67
N ILE A 72 -8.57 4.54 1.36
CA ILE A 72 -7.93 5.15 0.19
C ILE A 72 -7.60 4.04 -0.79
N TRP A 73 -8.07 4.11 -2.04
CA TRP A 73 -7.67 3.18 -3.09
C TRP A 73 -6.64 3.81 -4.01
N SER A 74 -5.52 3.14 -4.15
CA SER A 74 -4.41 3.56 -5.01
C SER A 74 -4.69 3.28 -6.49
N HIS A 75 -5.23 2.11 -6.82
CA HIS A 75 -5.56 1.70 -8.19
C HIS A 75 -6.52 0.50 -8.23
N GLY A 76 -6.91 0.08 -9.45
CA GLY A 76 -7.96 -0.91 -9.69
C GLY A 76 -7.48 -2.35 -9.85
N HIS A 77 -6.28 -2.75 -9.41
CA HIS A 77 -5.92 -4.16 -9.36
C HIS A 77 -6.58 -4.85 -8.16
N TYR A 78 -7.03 -6.09 -8.38
CA TYR A 78 -7.88 -6.79 -7.42
C TYR A 78 -7.25 -6.93 -6.02
N ASP A 79 -5.95 -7.03 -5.94
CA ASP A 79 -5.20 -7.19 -4.70
C ASP A 79 -5.15 -5.92 -3.85
N HIS A 80 -5.58 -4.77 -4.38
CA HIS A 80 -5.64 -3.49 -3.69
C HIS A 80 -7.04 -3.05 -3.27
N PHE A 81 -8.13 -3.63 -3.83
CA PHE A 81 -9.47 -3.13 -3.49
C PHE A 81 -10.52 -4.23 -3.22
N MET A 82 -10.31 -5.49 -3.62
CA MET A 82 -11.35 -6.50 -3.58
C MET A 82 -11.78 -6.92 -2.17
N GLY A 83 -10.96 -6.69 -1.15
CA GLY A 83 -11.33 -6.94 0.25
C GLY A 83 -12.33 -5.93 0.83
N PHE A 84 -12.69 -4.86 0.12
CA PHE A 84 -13.65 -3.87 0.60
C PHE A 84 -15.00 -4.47 1.00
N GLY A 85 -15.38 -5.57 0.38
CA GLY A 85 -16.59 -6.32 0.72
C GLY A 85 -16.61 -6.90 2.14
N GLU A 86 -15.46 -7.04 2.81
CA GLU A 86 -15.36 -7.54 4.19
C GLU A 86 -16.01 -6.62 5.22
N PHE A 87 -16.23 -5.34 4.89
CA PHE A 87 -16.96 -4.41 5.76
C PHE A 87 -18.46 -4.70 5.82
N TYR A 88 -19.00 -5.44 4.85
CA TYR A 88 -20.43 -5.71 4.79
C TYR A 88 -20.95 -6.43 6.04
N ARG A 89 -21.91 -5.84 6.73
CA ARG A 89 -22.48 -6.32 8.01
C ARG A 89 -21.52 -6.40 9.20
N VAL A 90 -20.31 -5.87 9.06
CA VAL A 90 -19.34 -5.79 10.17
C VAL A 90 -19.39 -4.41 10.81
N GLN A 91 -19.40 -3.38 9.98
CA GLN A 91 -19.55 -1.98 10.39
C GLN A 91 -20.35 -1.20 9.32
N ALA A 92 -20.65 0.07 9.57
CA ALA A 92 -21.08 0.97 8.51
C ALA A 92 -19.96 1.03 7.44
N MET A 93 -20.35 1.00 6.16
CA MET A 93 -19.36 1.06 5.08
C MET A 93 -18.52 2.32 5.21
N PRO A 94 -17.19 2.23 5.27
CA PRO A 94 -16.32 3.41 5.36
C PRO A 94 -16.41 4.27 4.10
N ALA A 95 -16.15 5.57 4.25
CA ALA A 95 -16.00 6.46 3.10
C ALA A 95 -14.76 6.07 2.28
N VAL A 96 -14.85 6.15 0.96
CA VAL A 96 -13.75 5.80 0.04
C VAL A 96 -13.24 7.03 -0.66
N TYR A 97 -11.93 7.21 -0.65
CA TYR A 97 -11.20 8.27 -1.34
C TYR A 97 -10.32 7.68 -2.43
N ALA A 98 -10.45 8.12 -3.65
CA ALA A 98 -9.65 7.65 -4.77
C ALA A 98 -9.67 8.67 -5.93
N ALA A 99 -8.73 8.54 -6.87
CA ALA A 99 -8.82 9.29 -8.11
C ALA A 99 -10.12 8.95 -8.87
N PRO A 100 -10.69 9.89 -9.66
CA PRO A 100 -12.04 9.74 -10.23
C PRO A 100 -12.26 8.42 -10.96
N ARG A 101 -11.35 8.00 -11.84
CA ARG A 101 -11.48 6.76 -12.61
C ARG A 101 -11.35 5.50 -11.75
N ILE A 102 -10.49 5.54 -10.72
CA ILE A 102 -10.35 4.43 -9.78
C ILE A 102 -11.64 4.28 -8.98
N LEU A 103 -12.19 5.39 -8.49
CA LEU A 103 -13.45 5.40 -7.76
C LEU A 103 -14.59 4.88 -8.62
N GLU A 104 -14.69 5.28 -9.87
CA GLU A 104 -15.70 4.80 -10.82
C GLU A 104 -15.58 3.29 -11.04
N TYR A 105 -14.38 2.79 -11.34
CA TYR A 105 -14.14 1.37 -11.63
C TYR A 105 -14.36 0.49 -10.41
N CYS A 106 -13.63 0.73 -9.34
CA CYS A 106 -13.70 -0.10 -8.11
C CYS A 106 -15.06 0.04 -7.42
N GLY A 107 -15.56 1.29 -7.32
CA GLY A 107 -16.87 1.59 -6.74
C GLY A 107 -18.00 0.96 -7.54
N GLY A 108 -17.86 0.87 -8.85
CA GLY A 108 -18.82 0.18 -9.73
C GLY A 108 -19.02 -1.29 -9.36
N ILE A 109 -17.96 -1.98 -8.93
CA ILE A 109 -18.01 -3.38 -8.49
C ILE A 109 -18.78 -3.52 -7.17
N PHE A 110 -18.59 -2.59 -6.25
CA PHE A 110 -19.22 -2.58 -4.92
C PHE A 110 -20.51 -1.74 -4.83
N ARG A 111 -21.07 -1.33 -5.94
CA ARG A 111 -22.28 -0.48 -6.02
C ARG A 111 -23.41 -0.92 -5.10
N PHE A 112 -23.56 -2.22 -4.91
CA PHE A 112 -24.61 -2.81 -4.08
C PHE A 112 -24.39 -2.62 -2.56
N LEU A 113 -23.20 -2.20 -2.12
CA LEU A 113 -22.88 -2.03 -0.70
C LEU A 113 -23.28 -0.67 -0.13
N GLY A 114 -23.55 0.34 -0.97
CA GLY A 114 -24.05 1.65 -0.54
C GLY A 114 -23.05 2.42 0.35
N PHE A 115 -21.86 2.73 -0.17
CA PHE A 115 -20.84 3.54 0.51
C PHE A 115 -20.74 4.96 -0.07
N SER A 116 -20.12 5.87 0.68
CA SER A 116 -19.79 7.22 0.19
C SER A 116 -18.46 7.19 -0.54
N GLY A 117 -18.46 7.62 -1.81
CA GLY A 117 -17.24 7.76 -2.60
C GLY A 117 -16.87 9.23 -2.81
N HIS A 118 -15.61 9.57 -2.59
CA HIS A 118 -15.04 10.90 -2.74
C HIS A 118 -13.93 10.90 -3.79
N ALA A 119 -14.17 11.54 -4.92
CA ALA A 119 -13.18 11.71 -5.96
C ALA A 119 -12.11 12.73 -5.51
N VAL A 120 -10.84 12.35 -5.61
CA VAL A 120 -9.70 13.16 -5.23
C VAL A 120 -8.85 13.42 -6.46
N GLU A 121 -8.69 14.69 -6.83
CA GLU A 121 -7.85 15.07 -7.96
C GLU A 121 -6.36 14.90 -7.59
N PRO A 122 -5.54 14.33 -8.48
CA PRO A 122 -4.12 14.20 -8.26
C PRO A 122 -3.44 15.56 -8.02
N PHE A 123 -2.42 15.59 -7.18
CA PHE A 123 -1.69 16.79 -6.75
C PHE A 123 -2.52 17.83 -5.99
N CYS A 124 -3.80 17.54 -5.70
CA CYS A 124 -4.66 18.41 -4.91
C CYS A 124 -4.67 17.92 -3.45
N PRO A 125 -4.03 18.64 -2.52
CA PRO A 125 -4.06 18.26 -1.10
C PRO A 125 -5.49 18.30 -0.55
N LEU A 126 -5.84 17.27 0.22
CA LEU A 126 -7.14 17.14 0.91
C LEU A 126 -6.88 16.92 2.40
N ASP A 127 -7.58 17.65 3.25
CA ASP A 127 -7.63 17.31 4.68
C ASP A 127 -8.46 16.05 4.88
N LEU A 128 -7.87 15.06 5.54
CA LEU A 128 -8.51 13.82 5.92
C LEU A 128 -8.25 13.57 7.41
N PHE A 129 -9.16 14.03 8.24
CA PHE A 129 -9.08 13.91 9.71
C PHE A 129 -7.82 14.55 10.32
N GLY A 130 -7.43 15.74 9.86
CA GLY A 130 -6.24 16.45 10.32
C GLY A 130 -4.92 16.01 9.65
N LEU A 131 -4.97 15.01 8.77
CA LEU A 131 -3.86 14.68 7.88
C LEU A 131 -4.07 15.30 6.50
N THR A 132 -3.05 15.94 5.98
CA THR A 132 -3.06 16.34 4.57
C THR A 132 -2.70 15.13 3.71
N MET A 133 -3.67 14.68 2.91
CA MET A 133 -3.52 13.60 1.94
C MET A 133 -3.35 14.16 0.52
N THR A 134 -2.38 13.64 -0.23
CA THR A 134 -2.18 13.97 -1.65
C THR A 134 -1.97 12.72 -2.46
N LEU A 135 -2.81 12.49 -3.47
CA LEU A 135 -2.59 11.45 -4.47
C LEU A 135 -1.59 11.96 -5.51
N VAL A 136 -0.62 11.13 -5.85
CA VAL A 136 0.44 11.47 -6.82
C VAL A 136 0.56 10.41 -7.90
N PRO A 137 0.46 10.75 -9.21
CA PRO A 137 0.57 9.78 -10.28
C PRO A 137 1.91 9.04 -10.24
N VAL A 138 1.88 7.72 -10.42
CA VAL A 138 3.05 6.88 -10.58
C VAL A 138 2.94 6.05 -11.87
N ASN A 139 3.95 5.28 -12.23
CA ASN A 139 3.97 4.58 -13.50
C ASN A 139 3.85 3.06 -13.33
N HIS A 140 2.64 2.55 -13.55
CA HIS A 140 2.32 1.11 -13.47
C HIS A 140 1.46 0.66 -14.68
N PRO A 141 2.01 0.70 -15.91
CA PRO A 141 1.24 0.46 -17.12
C PRO A 141 0.70 -0.98 -17.20
N PRO A 142 -0.52 -1.21 -17.74
CA PRO A 142 -1.41 -0.18 -18.29
C PRO A 142 -2.37 0.43 -17.26
N ALA A 143 -2.24 0.09 -15.97
CA ALA A 143 -3.13 0.56 -14.93
C ALA A 143 -2.82 2.02 -14.54
N GLU A 144 -3.86 2.84 -14.44
CA GLU A 144 -3.77 4.14 -13.80
C GLU A 144 -3.56 3.92 -12.30
N THR A 145 -2.46 4.42 -11.76
CA THR A 145 -2.04 4.15 -10.38
C THR A 145 -1.53 5.42 -9.71
N TYR A 146 -1.84 5.54 -8.44
CA TYR A 146 -1.45 6.68 -7.62
C TYR A 146 -0.69 6.23 -6.38
N GLY A 147 0.47 6.85 -6.18
CA GLY A 147 1.11 6.88 -4.89
C GLY A 147 0.38 7.85 -3.95
N LEU A 148 0.80 7.89 -2.73
CA LEU A 148 0.17 8.67 -1.67
C LEU A 148 1.23 9.41 -0.86
N VAL A 149 0.96 10.65 -0.50
CA VAL A 149 1.71 11.40 0.50
C VAL A 149 0.75 11.80 1.61
N LEU A 150 1.08 11.44 2.84
CA LEU A 150 0.39 11.84 4.06
C LEU A 150 1.32 12.73 4.87
N THR A 151 0.84 13.89 5.29
CA THR A 151 1.58 14.80 6.16
C THR A 151 0.70 15.28 7.30
N ASP A 152 1.31 15.42 8.46
CA ASP A 152 0.87 16.31 9.50
C ASP A 152 1.93 17.42 9.67
N ASP A 153 1.81 18.28 10.70
CA ASP A 153 2.74 19.38 10.93
C ASP A 153 4.20 18.94 11.20
N LYS A 154 4.45 17.66 11.45
CA LYS A 154 5.74 17.14 11.91
C LYS A 154 6.34 16.07 11.01
N VAL A 155 5.51 15.28 10.35
CA VAL A 155 5.93 14.04 9.69
C VAL A 155 5.35 13.96 8.28
N LYS A 156 6.17 13.47 7.36
CA LYS A 156 5.77 13.12 6.00
C LYS A 156 5.99 11.62 5.75
N VAL A 157 4.92 10.89 5.49
CA VAL A 157 4.96 9.49 5.05
C VAL A 157 4.53 9.41 3.59
N ALA A 158 5.27 8.66 2.78
CA ALA A 158 4.97 8.51 1.38
C ALA A 158 4.95 7.04 0.95
N PHE A 159 4.12 6.75 -0.06
CA PHE A 159 3.89 5.41 -0.60
C PHE A 159 3.93 5.49 -2.12
N THR A 160 4.72 4.63 -2.79
CA THR A 160 4.65 4.59 -4.26
C THR A 160 3.39 3.88 -4.75
N SER A 161 2.77 3.00 -3.95
CA SER A 161 1.91 1.94 -4.46
C SER A 161 2.68 1.11 -5.51
N ASP A 162 2.00 0.42 -6.42
CA ASP A 162 2.60 -0.33 -7.50
C ASP A 162 3.21 0.62 -8.53
N SER A 163 4.50 0.48 -8.80
CA SER A 163 5.19 1.40 -9.72
C SER A 163 6.51 0.84 -10.22
N ASN A 164 6.86 1.18 -11.46
CA ASN A 164 8.25 1.09 -11.91
C ASN A 164 9.02 2.38 -11.53
N ALA A 165 10.31 2.43 -11.87
CA ALA A 165 11.19 3.55 -11.51
C ALA A 165 10.95 4.83 -12.33
N ASN A 166 10.13 4.80 -13.39
CA ASN A 166 9.85 5.95 -14.25
C ASN A 166 8.71 6.81 -13.69
N ILE A 167 8.83 7.22 -12.44
CA ILE A 167 7.85 8.07 -11.76
C ILE A 167 7.99 9.52 -12.27
N PRO A 168 6.88 10.24 -12.53
CA PRO A 168 6.90 11.64 -12.94
C PRO A 168 7.68 12.54 -11.99
N SER A 169 8.39 13.52 -12.50
CA SER A 169 9.24 14.44 -11.70
C SER A 169 8.48 15.15 -10.58
N ASP A 170 7.24 15.57 -10.87
CA ASP A 170 6.40 16.27 -9.88
C ASP A 170 6.00 15.36 -8.71
N SER A 171 5.75 14.08 -9.00
CA SER A 171 5.49 13.06 -7.98
C SER A 171 6.75 12.77 -7.14
N LEU A 172 7.92 12.66 -7.79
CA LEU A 172 9.20 12.50 -7.11
C LEU A 172 9.51 13.69 -6.18
N ALA A 173 9.16 14.91 -6.60
CA ALA A 173 9.33 16.11 -5.77
C ALA A 173 8.51 16.03 -4.46
N LEU A 174 7.31 15.45 -4.50
CA LEU A 174 6.48 15.26 -3.31
C LEU A 174 6.99 14.15 -2.39
N PHE A 175 7.55 13.07 -2.94
CA PHE A 175 8.15 11.99 -2.15
C PHE A 175 9.46 12.40 -1.47
N LYS A 176 10.19 13.33 -2.08
CA LYS A 176 11.53 13.74 -1.62
C LYS A 176 11.55 14.15 -0.14
N GLY A 177 12.51 13.58 0.60
CA GLY A 177 12.73 13.88 2.01
C GLY A 177 11.64 13.36 2.94
N ALA A 178 10.84 12.37 2.52
CA ALA A 178 9.88 11.73 3.42
C ALA A 178 10.58 11.14 4.67
N ASP A 179 9.89 11.19 5.79
CA ASP A 179 10.38 10.60 7.04
C ASP A 179 10.32 9.07 6.98
N LEU A 180 9.27 8.54 6.33
CA LEU A 180 9.13 7.13 6.02
C LEU A 180 8.60 6.97 4.59
N PHE A 181 9.17 6.04 3.83
CA PHE A 181 8.81 5.78 2.45
C PHE A 181 8.55 4.30 2.21
N PHE A 182 7.35 3.96 1.80
CA PHE A 182 6.99 2.62 1.35
C PHE A 182 7.11 2.55 -0.18
N VAL A 183 7.97 1.66 -0.66
CA VAL A 183 8.36 1.62 -2.07
C VAL A 183 8.15 0.21 -2.65
N ASP A 184 7.57 0.15 -3.84
CA ASP A 184 7.42 -1.10 -4.62
C ASP A 184 8.77 -1.78 -4.84
N ALA A 185 8.83 -3.08 -4.61
CA ALA A 185 10.03 -3.90 -4.84
C ALA A 185 9.65 -5.34 -5.17
N LEU A 186 8.94 -5.53 -6.28
CA LEU A 186 8.30 -6.80 -6.62
C LEU A 186 9.27 -7.99 -6.70
N VAL A 187 10.44 -7.80 -7.28
CA VAL A 187 11.37 -8.89 -7.62
C VAL A 187 12.81 -8.61 -7.17
N PRO A 188 13.64 -9.66 -7.03
CA PRO A 188 15.05 -9.48 -6.72
C PRO A 188 15.80 -8.76 -7.85
N PRO A 189 17.01 -8.20 -7.58
CA PRO A 189 17.79 -7.39 -8.53
C PRO A 189 18.14 -8.06 -9.85
N SER A 190 18.08 -9.40 -9.89
CA SER A 190 18.40 -10.20 -11.08
C SER A 190 17.21 -10.32 -12.06
N ILE A 191 16.04 -9.83 -11.70
CA ILE A 191 14.83 -9.89 -12.51
C ILE A 191 14.40 -8.46 -12.84
N HIS A 192 14.00 -8.22 -14.08
CA HIS A 192 13.40 -6.97 -14.53
C HIS A 192 11.94 -7.21 -14.91
N ILE A 193 11.08 -6.30 -14.50
CA ILE A 193 9.65 -6.28 -14.85
C ILE A 193 9.27 -4.83 -15.19
N ASP A 194 8.73 -4.60 -16.38
CA ASP A 194 8.43 -3.26 -16.90
C ASP A 194 7.45 -2.44 -16.03
N LYS A 195 6.62 -3.12 -15.25
CA LYS A 195 5.53 -2.49 -14.46
C LYS A 195 5.91 -2.17 -13.03
N HIS A 196 6.95 -2.80 -12.50
CA HIS A 196 7.34 -2.72 -11.10
C HIS A 196 8.84 -2.51 -10.96
N MET A 197 9.25 -1.97 -9.82
CA MET A 197 10.66 -1.93 -9.45
C MET A 197 11.15 -3.30 -8.98
N ASN A 198 12.42 -3.60 -9.26
CA ASN A 198 13.13 -4.59 -8.49
C ASN A 198 13.72 -3.98 -7.21
N TYR A 199 14.19 -4.82 -6.31
CA TYR A 199 14.74 -4.37 -5.02
C TYR A 199 15.87 -3.33 -5.16
N ARG A 200 16.75 -3.45 -6.17
CA ARG A 200 17.85 -2.48 -6.37
C ARG A 200 17.33 -1.14 -6.84
N GLU A 201 16.35 -1.12 -7.74
CA GLU A 201 15.73 0.10 -8.23
C GLU A 201 15.01 0.83 -7.08
N ALA A 202 14.29 0.10 -6.22
CA ALA A 202 13.64 0.65 -5.03
C ALA A 202 14.66 1.30 -4.07
N CYS A 203 15.77 0.63 -3.78
CA CYS A 203 16.84 1.18 -2.95
C CYS A 203 17.48 2.42 -3.57
N THR A 204 17.72 2.40 -4.88
CA THR A 204 18.34 3.53 -5.62
C THR A 204 17.41 4.74 -5.62
N LEU A 205 16.12 4.53 -5.86
CA LEU A 205 15.10 5.57 -5.81
C LEU A 205 15.04 6.21 -4.43
N SER A 206 14.93 5.39 -3.38
CA SER A 206 14.85 5.87 -1.99
C SER A 206 16.06 6.70 -1.59
N ALA A 207 17.28 6.26 -1.96
CA ALA A 207 18.50 7.03 -1.73
C ALA A 207 18.53 8.36 -2.50
N GLY A 208 18.11 8.35 -3.78
CA GLY A 208 18.03 9.55 -4.63
C GLY A 208 17.04 10.59 -4.10
N LEU A 209 15.95 10.15 -3.51
CA LEU A 209 14.94 10.99 -2.88
C LEU A 209 15.34 11.51 -1.50
N LYS A 210 16.45 11.01 -0.93
CA LYS A 210 16.94 11.39 0.42
C LYS A 210 15.87 11.20 1.49
N VAL A 211 15.10 10.11 1.42
CA VAL A 211 14.15 9.76 2.47
C VAL A 211 14.91 9.35 3.74
N LYS A 212 14.33 9.57 4.92
CA LYS A 212 15.02 9.27 6.19
C LYS A 212 15.01 7.78 6.51
N ASP A 213 13.90 7.10 6.24
CA ASP A 213 13.75 5.64 6.35
C ASP A 213 12.83 5.13 5.23
N PHE A 214 12.99 3.85 4.84
CA PHE A 214 12.11 3.24 3.83
C PHE A 214 11.91 1.76 4.06
N ARG A 215 10.78 1.25 3.54
CA ARG A 215 10.49 -0.18 3.47
C ARG A 215 10.08 -0.57 2.06
N CYS A 216 10.74 -1.60 1.56
CA CYS A 216 10.31 -2.30 0.35
C CYS A 216 9.05 -3.11 0.65
N VAL A 217 8.03 -2.95 -0.16
CA VAL A 217 6.72 -3.62 -0.06
C VAL A 217 6.31 -4.18 -1.43
N HIS A 218 5.14 -4.78 -1.53
CA HIS A 218 4.62 -5.41 -2.74
C HIS A 218 5.59 -6.48 -3.29
N MET A 219 6.15 -7.27 -2.38
CA MET A 219 7.23 -8.21 -2.66
C MET A 219 6.69 -9.59 -3.05
N SER A 220 7.18 -10.14 -4.17
CA SER A 220 6.91 -11.52 -4.55
C SER A 220 7.66 -12.53 -3.68
N HIS A 221 7.25 -13.79 -3.77
CA HIS A 221 7.92 -14.90 -3.10
C HIS A 221 9.40 -15.09 -3.52
N ASN A 222 9.85 -14.38 -4.55
CA ASN A 222 11.24 -14.42 -5.00
C ASN A 222 12.17 -13.49 -4.19
N ILE A 223 11.63 -12.55 -3.41
CA ILE A 223 12.42 -11.69 -2.54
C ILE A 223 12.88 -12.47 -1.30
N PRO A 224 14.19 -12.55 -0.99
CA PRO A 224 14.70 -13.14 0.24
C PRO A 224 14.09 -12.50 1.50
N TRP A 225 14.05 -13.27 2.60
CA TRP A 225 13.50 -12.82 3.88
C TRP A 225 14.45 -11.94 4.71
N ASP A 226 15.73 -11.92 4.37
CA ASP A 226 16.84 -11.33 5.12
C ASP A 226 17.47 -10.10 4.47
N LEU A 227 16.87 -9.57 3.40
CA LEU A 227 17.36 -8.33 2.78
C LEU A 227 17.11 -7.13 3.72
N PRO A 228 18.03 -6.14 3.71
CA PRO A 228 17.79 -4.88 4.41
C PRO A 228 16.54 -4.13 3.91
N ASN A 229 15.92 -3.36 4.77
CA ASN A 229 14.79 -2.48 4.43
C ASN A 229 13.57 -3.17 3.77
N ILE A 230 13.43 -4.49 3.90
CA ILE A 230 12.16 -5.14 3.55
C ILE A 230 11.14 -4.88 4.64
N GLY A 231 9.92 -4.50 4.26
CA GLY A 231 8.80 -4.40 5.18
C GLY A 231 8.38 -5.78 5.69
N ARG A 232 7.77 -5.80 6.85
CA ARG A 232 7.21 -7.01 7.45
C ARG A 232 5.74 -6.80 7.81
N ASP A 233 4.94 -7.82 7.60
CA ASP A 233 3.55 -7.80 8.06
C ASP A 233 3.54 -7.61 9.58
N GLY A 234 2.73 -6.67 10.05
CA GLY A 234 2.65 -6.29 11.45
C GLY A 234 3.69 -5.27 11.93
N GLU A 235 4.59 -4.79 11.07
CA GLU A 235 5.55 -3.73 11.44
C GLU A 235 4.81 -2.42 11.75
N ILE A 236 5.21 -1.74 12.83
CA ILE A 236 4.55 -0.51 13.32
C ILE A 236 5.55 0.62 13.41
N PHE A 237 5.16 1.79 12.90
CA PHE A 237 5.90 3.04 12.99
C PHE A 237 5.07 4.07 13.75
N CYS A 238 5.67 4.73 14.75
CA CYS A 238 5.02 5.76 15.58
C CYS A 238 5.78 7.08 15.43
N PHE A 239 5.07 8.20 15.22
CA PHE A 239 5.59 9.54 15.03
C PHE A 239 4.97 10.54 16.01
#